data_77ea81a04818958555adf7bf3efb6977
#
_entry.id   77ea81a04818958555adf7bf3efb6977
#
_cell.length_a   1.000
_cell.length_b   1.000
_cell.length_c   1.000
_cell.angle_alpha   90.00
_cell.angle_beta   90.00
_cell.angle_gamma   90.00
#
_symmetry.space_group_name_H-M   'P 1'
#
loop_
_entity.id
_entity.type
_entity.pdbx_description
1 polymer ?
#
loop_
_entity_poly.entity_id
_entity_poly.type
_entity_poly.pdbx_seq_one_letter_code
_entity_poly.pdbx_strand_id
1 'polypeptide(L)'
;GFAPVIERIKAVYGERMKIALLLGGLRPGSTEPLSAVLRAEILHHWHEVQQRTGQPFAFEDALPEGFVYDTEPPARAVITVGAAEPGATFAYFKAVQSAFYTDQRDVTRAEVLAGLAEPFGIDRAPFLDRFESDELRRRTQQHFRQSRELGVQGFPTAILQNAAGYALLTSGWQPFDELAPQIDEWLASSPRYAS
;
A
#
# COMPACT_ATOMS: atom_id res chain seq x y z
N GLY A 1 -3.08 1.49 8.94
CA GLY A 1 -3.38 2.71 9.68
C GLY A 1 -3.67 3.94 8.81
N PHE A 2 -3.07 4.06 7.60
CA PHE A 2 -3.15 5.30 6.79
C PHE A 2 -4.29 5.30 5.75
N ALA A 3 -4.95 4.18 5.50
CA ALA A 3 -6.01 4.08 4.49
C ALA A 3 -7.15 5.10 4.67
N PRO A 4 -7.71 5.33 5.88
CA PRO A 4 -8.76 6.34 6.06
C PRO A 4 -8.29 7.77 5.75
N VAL A 5 -7.03 8.08 6.02
CA VAL A 5 -6.44 9.39 5.71
C VAL A 5 -6.38 9.59 4.19
N ILE A 6 -5.93 8.58 3.45
CA ILE A 6 -5.90 8.63 1.97
C ILE A 6 -7.32 8.74 1.40
N GLU A 7 -8.31 8.03 1.95
CA GLU A 7 -9.71 8.15 1.53
C GLU A 7 -10.23 9.59 1.70
N ARG A 8 -9.93 10.25 2.84
CA ARG A 8 -10.27 11.67 3.05
C ARG A 8 -9.53 12.60 2.09
N ILE A 9 -8.24 12.38 1.86
CA ILE A 9 -7.47 13.16 0.87
C ILE A 9 -8.09 13.01 -0.52
N LYS A 10 -8.46 11.80 -0.94
CA LYS A 10 -9.14 11.57 -2.22
C LYS A 10 -10.49 12.28 -2.31
N ALA A 11 -11.28 12.24 -1.25
CA ALA A 11 -12.59 12.87 -1.22
C ALA A 11 -12.51 14.40 -1.31
N VAL A 12 -11.52 15.02 -0.65
CA VAL A 12 -11.39 16.49 -0.59
C VAL A 12 -10.59 17.06 -1.77
N TYR A 13 -9.56 16.35 -2.21
CA TYR A 13 -8.59 16.88 -3.17
C TYR A 13 -8.55 16.16 -4.51
N GLY A 14 -9.32 15.07 -4.70
CA GLY A 14 -9.23 14.21 -5.89
C GLY A 14 -9.57 14.90 -7.21
N GLU A 15 -10.37 15.98 -7.18
CA GLU A 15 -10.65 16.82 -8.36
C GLU A 15 -9.52 17.83 -8.66
N ARG A 16 -8.69 18.14 -7.66
CA ARG A 16 -7.63 19.16 -7.74
C ARG A 16 -6.25 18.57 -7.97
N MET A 17 -6.05 17.32 -7.61
CA MET A 17 -4.79 16.60 -7.78
C MET A 17 -5.00 15.11 -8.01
N LYS A 18 -4.13 14.50 -8.81
CA LYS A 18 -4.12 13.05 -9.02
C LYS A 18 -3.42 12.37 -7.85
N ILE A 19 -4.06 11.34 -7.29
CA ILE A 19 -3.47 10.52 -6.24
C ILE A 19 -3.03 9.19 -6.84
N ALA A 20 -1.75 8.85 -6.70
CA ALA A 20 -1.16 7.62 -7.19
C ALA A 20 -0.61 6.80 -6.03
N LEU A 21 -0.71 5.47 -6.15
CA LEU A 21 -0.14 4.53 -5.20
C LEU A 21 1.21 4.02 -5.73
N LEU A 22 2.26 4.20 -4.94
CA LEU A 22 3.58 3.64 -5.18
C LEU A 22 3.88 2.57 -4.13
N LEU A 23 4.12 1.32 -4.57
CA LEU A 23 4.43 0.22 -3.66
C LEU A 23 5.92 0.27 -3.30
N GLY A 24 6.23 0.25 -2.00
CA GLY A 24 7.61 0.42 -1.53
C GLY A 24 8.34 -0.88 -1.21
N GLY A 25 7.60 -1.95 -0.90
CA GLY A 25 8.18 -3.24 -0.50
C GLY A 25 8.89 -3.17 0.85
N LEU A 26 8.16 -3.42 1.95
CA LEU A 26 8.74 -3.38 3.30
C LEU A 26 9.76 -4.53 3.53
N ARG A 27 9.41 -5.74 3.07
CA ARG A 27 10.20 -6.98 3.20
C ARG A 27 10.12 -7.81 1.91
N PRO A 28 10.50 -7.25 0.74
CA PRO A 28 10.33 -7.94 -0.52
C PRO A 28 11.37 -9.05 -0.70
N GLY A 29 10.89 -10.23 -1.10
CA GLY A 29 11.75 -11.38 -1.37
C GLY A 29 12.26 -12.08 -0.10
N SER A 30 11.57 -11.92 1.02
CA SER A 30 11.87 -12.72 2.23
C SER A 30 11.63 -14.20 1.95
N THR A 31 12.57 -15.06 2.35
CA THR A 31 12.51 -16.52 2.16
C THR A 31 12.52 -17.28 3.48
N GLU A 32 12.96 -16.63 4.57
CA GLU A 32 13.07 -17.24 5.88
C GLU A 32 11.82 -16.98 6.71
N PRO A 33 11.36 -17.98 7.49
CA PRO A 33 10.27 -17.78 8.44
C PRO A 33 10.60 -16.71 9.48
N LEU A 34 9.57 -16.05 9.97
CA LEU A 34 9.70 -15.11 11.09
C LEU A 34 10.24 -15.83 12.33
N SER A 35 11.30 -15.28 12.92
CA SER A 35 11.73 -15.70 14.26
C SER A 35 10.69 -15.31 15.31
N ALA A 36 10.65 -16.00 16.45
CA ALA A 36 9.75 -15.67 17.54
C ALA A 36 9.92 -14.22 18.03
N VAL A 37 11.17 -13.73 18.08
CA VAL A 37 11.47 -12.34 18.47
C VAL A 37 10.89 -11.35 17.48
N LEU A 38 11.16 -11.54 16.18
CA LEU A 38 10.66 -10.63 15.14
C LEU A 38 9.13 -10.67 15.04
N ARG A 39 8.51 -11.85 15.22
CA ARG A 39 7.05 -11.98 15.30
C ARG A 39 6.48 -11.13 16.46
N ALA A 40 7.08 -11.21 17.64
CA ALA A 40 6.64 -10.43 18.81
C ALA A 40 6.78 -8.92 18.57
N GLU A 41 7.87 -8.47 17.95
CA GLU A 41 8.09 -7.07 17.57
C GLU A 41 7.04 -6.57 16.58
N ILE A 42 6.70 -7.37 15.56
CA ILE A 42 5.68 -7.02 14.57
C ILE A 42 4.29 -6.91 15.24
N LEU A 43 3.91 -7.86 16.09
CA LEU A 43 2.64 -7.83 16.80
C LEU A 43 2.56 -6.65 17.77
N HIS A 44 3.66 -6.32 18.46
CA HIS A 44 3.74 -5.13 19.30
C HIS A 44 3.49 -3.86 18.47
N HIS A 45 4.14 -3.74 17.32
CA HIS A 45 3.91 -2.62 16.41
C HIS A 45 2.47 -2.56 15.88
N TRP A 46 1.82 -3.69 15.62
CA TRP A 46 0.40 -3.71 15.25
C TRP A 46 -0.50 -3.15 16.37
N HIS A 47 -0.19 -3.46 17.64
CA HIS A 47 -0.90 -2.87 18.79
C HIS A 47 -0.74 -1.35 18.84
N GLU A 48 0.49 -0.85 18.64
CA GLU A 48 0.75 0.60 18.59
C GLU A 48 -0.06 1.27 17.46
N VAL A 49 -0.07 0.67 16.27
CA VAL A 49 -0.84 1.19 15.13
C VAL A 49 -2.34 1.16 15.43
N GLN A 50 -2.86 0.08 16.02
CA GLN A 50 -4.27 0.00 16.41
C GLN A 50 -4.63 1.09 17.42
N GLN A 51 -3.85 1.25 18.48
CA GLN A 51 -4.07 2.29 19.51
C GLN A 51 -4.05 3.70 18.93
N ARG A 52 -3.13 3.96 18.02
CA ARG A 52 -2.95 5.30 17.42
C ARG A 52 -3.99 5.63 16.37
N THR A 53 -4.48 4.64 15.62
CA THR A 53 -5.28 4.87 14.42
C THR A 53 -6.71 4.37 14.52
N GLY A 54 -7.03 3.56 15.52
CA GLY A 54 -8.32 2.88 15.65
C GLY A 54 -8.59 1.80 14.57
N GLN A 55 -7.60 1.48 13.73
CA GLN A 55 -7.78 0.47 12.68
C GLN A 55 -7.84 -0.94 13.28
N PRO A 56 -8.71 -1.83 12.75
CA PRO A 56 -8.85 -3.18 13.28
C PRO A 56 -7.63 -4.05 12.94
N PHE A 57 -7.24 -4.88 13.92
CA PHE A 57 -6.26 -5.94 13.76
C PHE A 57 -6.76 -7.17 14.50
N ALA A 58 -6.58 -8.36 13.92
CA ALA A 58 -6.75 -9.63 14.60
C ALA A 58 -5.39 -10.11 15.10
N PHE A 59 -5.30 -10.43 16.40
CA PHE A 59 -4.03 -10.82 17.05
C PHE A 59 -3.97 -12.30 17.38
N GLU A 60 -5.12 -12.92 17.64
CA GLU A 60 -5.21 -14.35 17.93
C GLU A 60 -4.76 -15.13 16.69
N ASP A 61 -3.80 -16.03 16.84
CA ASP A 61 -3.19 -16.83 15.77
C ASP A 61 -2.54 -16.01 14.61
N ALA A 62 -2.33 -14.71 14.81
CA ALA A 62 -1.68 -13.87 13.81
C ALA A 62 -0.21 -14.27 13.60
N LEU A 63 0.23 -14.25 12.35
CA LEU A 63 1.59 -14.61 11.94
C LEU A 63 2.00 -15.99 12.49
N PRO A 64 1.39 -17.10 12.02
CA PRO A 64 1.61 -18.42 12.56
C PRO A 64 3.09 -18.84 12.48
N GLU A 65 3.48 -19.85 13.26
CA GLU A 65 4.81 -20.43 13.19
C GLU A 65 5.14 -20.89 11.75
N GLY A 66 6.34 -20.60 11.29
CA GLY A 66 6.77 -20.90 9.92
C GLY A 66 6.31 -19.88 8.88
N PHE A 67 5.56 -18.83 9.25
CA PHE A 67 5.13 -17.82 8.30
C PHE A 67 6.33 -17.02 7.73
N VAL A 68 6.42 -16.99 6.40
CA VAL A 68 7.39 -16.18 5.65
C VAL A 68 6.73 -14.86 5.28
N TYR A 69 7.18 -13.78 5.91
CA TYR A 69 6.60 -12.45 5.70
C TYR A 69 7.23 -11.77 4.47
N ASP A 70 6.82 -12.19 3.29
CA ASP A 70 7.20 -11.56 2.02
C ASP A 70 6.15 -10.55 1.57
N THR A 71 6.56 -9.32 1.33
CA THR A 71 5.67 -8.24 0.88
C THR A 71 5.70 -8.03 -0.64
N GLU A 72 6.50 -8.80 -1.39
CA GLU A 72 6.52 -8.71 -2.86
C GLU A 72 5.22 -9.23 -3.49
N PRO A 73 4.71 -10.44 -3.16
CA PRO A 73 3.49 -10.94 -3.78
C PRO A 73 2.26 -10.02 -3.62
N PRO A 74 1.92 -9.52 -2.42
CA PRO A 74 0.79 -8.59 -2.28
C PRO A 74 1.04 -7.26 -3.01
N ALA A 75 2.27 -6.75 -3.08
CA ALA A 75 2.58 -5.55 -3.85
C ALA A 75 2.37 -5.80 -5.35
N ARG A 76 2.86 -6.93 -5.89
CA ARG A 76 2.66 -7.34 -7.29
C ARG A 76 1.18 -7.51 -7.62
N ALA A 77 0.40 -8.08 -6.73
CA ALA A 77 -1.04 -8.23 -6.91
C ALA A 77 -1.76 -6.88 -7.08
N VAL A 78 -1.43 -5.89 -6.26
CA VAL A 78 -1.99 -4.53 -6.38
C VAL A 78 -1.62 -3.90 -7.72
N ILE A 79 -0.39 -4.09 -8.19
CA ILE A 79 0.06 -3.61 -9.51
C ILE A 79 -0.65 -4.36 -10.63
N THR A 80 -0.88 -5.68 -10.48
CA THR A 80 -1.62 -6.51 -11.44
C THR A 80 -3.05 -6.02 -11.62
N VAL A 81 -3.75 -5.77 -10.51
CA VAL A 81 -5.12 -5.20 -10.54
C VAL A 81 -5.10 -3.80 -11.14
N GLY A 82 -4.17 -2.94 -10.72
CA GLY A 82 -4.06 -1.58 -11.26
C GLY A 82 -3.76 -1.53 -12.77
N ALA A 83 -3.12 -2.56 -13.33
CA ALA A 83 -2.87 -2.69 -14.75
C ALA A 83 -4.11 -3.17 -15.53
N ALA A 84 -4.98 -3.96 -14.91
CA ALA A 84 -6.21 -4.48 -15.51
C ALA A 84 -7.38 -3.49 -15.34
N GLU A 85 -7.55 -2.96 -14.15
CA GLU A 85 -8.63 -2.07 -13.74
C GLU A 85 -8.07 -0.95 -12.83
N PRO A 86 -7.59 0.16 -13.43
CA PRO A 86 -6.96 1.26 -12.68
C PRO A 86 -7.85 1.83 -11.57
N GLY A 87 -9.17 1.88 -11.80
CA GLY A 87 -10.16 2.37 -10.84
C GLY A 87 -10.23 1.54 -9.55
N ALA A 88 -9.90 0.25 -9.63
CA ALA A 88 -9.95 -0.69 -8.52
C ALA A 88 -8.69 -0.68 -7.63
N THR A 89 -7.59 -0.05 -8.05
CA THR A 89 -6.27 -0.16 -7.40
C THR A 89 -6.31 0.08 -5.88
N PHE A 90 -6.88 1.19 -5.43
CA PHE A 90 -6.94 1.52 -4.00
C PHE A 90 -7.91 0.62 -3.23
N ALA A 91 -9.05 0.28 -3.82
CA ALA A 91 -10.03 -0.61 -3.19
C ALA A 91 -9.46 -2.03 -3.03
N TYR A 92 -8.78 -2.54 -4.05
CA TYR A 92 -8.09 -3.82 -3.97
C TYR A 92 -6.94 -3.79 -2.95
N PHE A 93 -6.12 -2.73 -2.91
CA PHE A 93 -5.09 -2.56 -1.89
C PHE A 93 -5.67 -2.63 -0.48
N LYS A 94 -6.81 -1.96 -0.24
CA LYS A 94 -7.53 -2.03 1.04
C LYS A 94 -8.02 -3.45 1.34
N ALA A 95 -8.54 -4.17 0.34
CA ALA A 95 -8.99 -5.56 0.49
C ALA A 95 -7.82 -6.49 0.88
N VAL A 96 -6.64 -6.33 0.27
CA VAL A 96 -5.43 -7.07 0.63
C VAL A 96 -5.01 -6.79 2.07
N GLN A 97 -5.05 -5.51 2.50
CA GLN A 97 -4.75 -5.14 3.88
C GLN A 97 -5.75 -5.74 4.87
N SER A 98 -7.05 -5.70 4.59
CA SER A 98 -8.08 -6.31 5.44
C SER A 98 -7.87 -7.82 5.54
N ALA A 99 -7.66 -8.48 4.42
CA ALA A 99 -7.41 -9.92 4.37
C ALA A 99 -6.21 -10.34 5.26
N PHE A 100 -5.15 -9.54 5.27
CA PHE A 100 -3.96 -9.83 6.08
C PHE A 100 -4.14 -9.46 7.55
N TYR A 101 -4.50 -8.20 7.84
CA TYR A 101 -4.50 -7.68 9.22
C TYR A 101 -5.74 -8.07 10.03
N THR A 102 -6.87 -8.32 9.38
CA THR A 102 -8.15 -8.59 10.05
C THR A 102 -8.62 -10.04 9.88
N ASP A 103 -8.50 -10.56 8.65
CA ASP A 103 -9.02 -11.89 8.32
C ASP A 103 -7.93 -12.98 8.41
N GLN A 104 -6.68 -12.60 8.71
CA GLN A 104 -5.51 -13.47 8.89
C GLN A 104 -5.25 -14.40 7.70
N ARG A 105 -5.57 -13.92 6.50
CA ARG A 105 -5.32 -14.67 5.27
C ARG A 105 -3.88 -14.52 4.84
N ASP A 106 -3.29 -15.59 4.35
CA ASP A 106 -1.93 -15.56 3.79
C ASP A 106 -1.91 -14.89 2.42
N VAL A 107 -1.66 -13.57 2.42
CA VAL A 107 -1.57 -12.75 1.19
C VAL A 107 -0.25 -12.91 0.44
N THR A 108 0.62 -13.84 0.84
CA THR A 108 1.77 -14.24 0.03
C THR A 108 1.38 -15.27 -1.04
N ARG A 109 0.20 -15.88 -0.92
CA ARG A 109 -0.30 -16.93 -1.82
C ARG A 109 -1.09 -16.33 -2.98
N ALA A 110 -0.68 -16.68 -4.20
CA ALA A 110 -1.31 -16.22 -5.45
C ALA A 110 -2.82 -16.48 -5.50
N GLU A 111 -3.27 -17.66 -5.03
CA GLU A 111 -4.69 -18.04 -5.02
C GLU A 111 -5.54 -17.17 -4.07
N VAL A 112 -4.97 -16.77 -2.94
CA VAL A 112 -5.63 -15.83 -2.02
C VAL A 112 -5.80 -14.48 -2.68
N LEU A 113 -4.73 -13.97 -3.30
CA LEU A 113 -4.71 -12.70 -4.00
C LEU A 113 -5.66 -12.68 -5.21
N ALA A 114 -5.70 -13.78 -5.98
CA ALA A 114 -6.64 -13.93 -7.10
C ALA A 114 -8.11 -13.89 -6.61
N GLY A 115 -8.43 -14.59 -5.52
CA GLY A 115 -9.78 -14.55 -4.95
C GLY A 115 -10.19 -13.19 -4.43
N LEU A 116 -9.23 -12.36 -3.98
CA LEU A 116 -9.49 -10.98 -3.60
C LEU A 116 -9.74 -10.04 -4.80
N ALA A 117 -9.38 -10.46 -6.02
CA ALA A 117 -9.57 -9.67 -7.23
C ALA A 117 -10.95 -9.88 -7.88
N GLU A 118 -11.62 -11.01 -7.60
CA GLU A 118 -12.91 -11.36 -8.20
C GLU A 118 -14.02 -10.30 -7.97
N PRO A 119 -14.16 -9.70 -6.77
CA PRO A 119 -15.15 -8.64 -6.54
C PRO A 119 -14.94 -7.37 -7.39
N PHE A 120 -13.75 -7.22 -7.99
CA PHE A 120 -13.41 -6.09 -8.87
C PHE A 120 -13.55 -6.44 -10.36
N GLY A 121 -14.21 -7.57 -10.69
CA GLY A 121 -14.45 -7.99 -12.07
C GLY A 121 -13.22 -8.62 -12.76
N ILE A 122 -12.25 -9.07 -11.99
CA ILE A 122 -11.05 -9.72 -12.52
C ILE A 122 -11.09 -11.20 -12.17
N ASP A 123 -11.30 -12.04 -13.18
CA ASP A 123 -11.34 -13.48 -13.03
C ASP A 123 -9.98 -14.07 -12.62
N ARG A 124 -10.02 -15.19 -11.88
CA ARG A 124 -8.82 -15.85 -11.32
C ARG A 124 -7.77 -16.20 -12.35
N ALA A 125 -8.15 -16.88 -13.43
CA ALA A 125 -7.18 -17.34 -14.41
C ALA A 125 -6.46 -16.18 -15.12
N PRO A 126 -7.14 -15.16 -15.68
CA PRO A 126 -6.48 -13.97 -16.20
C PRO A 126 -5.63 -13.20 -15.18
N PHE A 127 -6.06 -13.17 -13.90
CA PHE A 127 -5.27 -12.57 -12.84
C PHE A 127 -3.96 -13.34 -12.65
N LEU A 128 -4.02 -14.67 -12.46
CA LEU A 128 -2.85 -15.52 -12.20
C LEU A 128 -1.85 -15.46 -13.37
N ASP A 129 -2.32 -15.53 -14.62
CA ASP A 129 -1.47 -15.42 -15.80
C ASP A 129 -0.68 -14.11 -15.83
N ARG A 130 -1.35 -12.98 -15.51
CA ARG A 130 -0.69 -11.68 -15.44
C ARG A 130 0.24 -11.59 -14.23
N PHE A 131 -0.25 -11.99 -13.07
CA PHE A 131 0.49 -11.95 -11.81
C PHE A 131 1.81 -12.70 -11.88
N GLU A 132 1.85 -13.87 -12.56
CA GLU A 132 3.07 -14.68 -12.73
C GLU A 132 3.97 -14.21 -13.88
N SER A 133 3.54 -13.21 -14.66
CA SER A 133 4.32 -12.72 -15.80
C SER A 133 5.60 -11.98 -15.37
N ASP A 134 6.64 -12.10 -16.18
CA ASP A 134 7.89 -11.34 -15.99
C ASP A 134 7.66 -9.82 -16.10
N GLU A 135 6.66 -9.40 -16.85
CA GLU A 135 6.30 -7.99 -16.95
C GLU A 135 5.89 -7.43 -15.59
N LEU A 136 4.93 -8.08 -14.88
CA LEU A 136 4.44 -7.59 -13.60
C LEU A 136 5.51 -7.70 -12.51
N ARG A 137 6.37 -8.73 -12.54
CA ARG A 137 7.55 -8.83 -11.67
C ARG A 137 8.48 -7.63 -11.88
N ARG A 138 8.81 -7.29 -13.12
CA ARG A 138 9.65 -6.10 -13.44
C ARG A 138 9.00 -4.80 -13.01
N ARG A 139 7.69 -4.62 -13.25
CA ARG A 139 6.95 -3.43 -12.81
C ARG A 139 6.96 -3.27 -11.28
N THR A 140 6.80 -4.36 -10.55
CA THR A 140 6.89 -4.35 -9.08
C THR A 140 8.27 -3.90 -8.62
N GLN A 141 9.34 -4.42 -9.22
CA GLN A 141 10.70 -3.99 -8.93
C GLN A 141 10.95 -2.52 -9.31
N GLN A 142 10.30 -2.00 -10.36
CA GLN A 142 10.36 -0.57 -10.71
C GLN A 142 9.72 0.29 -9.61
N HIS A 143 8.56 -0.08 -9.07
CA HIS A 143 7.94 0.60 -7.94
C HIS A 143 8.87 0.64 -6.73
N PHE A 144 9.51 -0.49 -6.37
CA PHE A 144 10.45 -0.54 -5.25
C PHE A 144 11.69 0.34 -5.48
N ARG A 145 12.23 0.36 -6.71
CA ARG A 145 13.35 1.26 -7.05
C ARG A 145 12.94 2.72 -6.95
N GLN A 146 11.82 3.09 -7.56
CA GLN A 146 11.31 4.47 -7.54
C GLN A 146 11.05 4.95 -6.10
N SER A 147 10.48 4.11 -5.24
CA SER A 147 10.30 4.42 -3.83
C SER A 147 11.64 4.74 -3.14
N ARG A 148 12.67 3.94 -3.38
CA ARG A 148 14.03 4.20 -2.83
C ARG A 148 14.68 5.47 -3.42
N GLU A 149 14.54 5.70 -4.72
CA GLU A 149 15.06 6.89 -5.39
C GLU A 149 14.42 8.18 -4.88
N LEU A 150 13.15 8.11 -4.46
CA LEU A 150 12.45 9.20 -3.77
C LEU A 150 12.87 9.36 -2.29
N GLY A 151 13.80 8.55 -1.79
CA GLY A 151 14.31 8.61 -0.42
C GLY A 151 13.35 8.06 0.64
N VAL A 152 12.36 7.24 0.25
CA VAL A 152 11.41 6.63 1.20
C VAL A 152 12.13 5.59 2.06
N GLN A 153 12.13 5.79 3.38
CA GLN A 153 12.77 4.91 4.35
C GLN A 153 11.78 4.11 5.20
N GLY A 154 10.48 4.46 5.13
CA GLY A 154 9.43 3.79 5.90
C GLY A 154 8.04 4.08 5.36
N PHE A 155 7.04 3.44 5.94
CA PHE A 155 5.65 3.52 5.50
C PHE A 155 4.70 3.80 6.68
N PRO A 156 3.64 4.59 6.47
CA PRO A 156 3.32 5.29 5.22
C PRO A 156 4.25 6.46 4.94
N THR A 157 4.47 6.78 3.67
CA THR A 157 5.07 8.03 3.22
C THR A 157 4.19 8.64 2.15
N ALA A 158 3.90 9.94 2.23
CA ALA A 158 3.19 10.67 1.19
C ALA A 158 4.07 11.82 0.67
N ILE A 159 4.10 11.95 -0.66
CA ILE A 159 4.92 12.93 -1.38
C ILE A 159 4.01 13.71 -2.32
N LEU A 160 4.13 15.03 -2.32
CA LEU A 160 3.50 15.93 -3.27
C LEU A 160 4.45 16.13 -4.46
N GLN A 161 3.88 16.16 -5.67
CA GLN A 161 4.63 16.38 -6.92
C GLN A 161 3.96 17.43 -7.79
N ASN A 162 4.75 18.33 -8.36
CA ASN A 162 4.35 19.25 -9.41
C ASN A 162 5.49 19.43 -10.44
N ALA A 163 5.35 20.36 -11.36
CA ALA A 163 6.38 20.65 -12.36
C ALA A 163 7.72 21.16 -11.79
N ALA A 164 7.73 21.73 -10.59
CA ALA A 164 8.94 22.21 -9.93
C ALA A 164 9.70 21.12 -9.16
N GLY A 165 9.06 19.97 -8.88
CA GLY A 165 9.69 18.84 -8.19
C GLY A 165 8.79 18.14 -7.18
N TYR A 166 9.41 17.63 -6.13
CA TYR A 166 8.78 16.84 -5.08
C TYR A 166 8.89 17.55 -3.73
N ALA A 167 7.87 17.38 -2.89
CA ALA A 167 7.92 17.76 -1.48
C ALA A 167 7.38 16.62 -0.62
N LEU A 168 8.03 16.34 0.50
CA LEU A 168 7.56 15.39 1.49
C LEU A 168 6.35 15.98 2.20
N LEU A 169 5.19 15.30 2.11
CA LEU A 169 4.01 15.65 2.88
C LEU A 169 4.07 15.01 4.27
N THR A 170 4.37 13.71 4.34
CA THR A 170 4.58 13.01 5.62
C THR A 170 5.46 11.77 5.46
N SER A 171 6.26 11.50 6.50
CA SER A 171 6.94 10.23 6.73
C SER A 171 6.44 9.66 8.06
N GLY A 172 5.64 8.61 7.98
CA GLY A 172 4.86 8.06 9.08
C GLY A 172 3.41 8.54 9.08
N TRP A 173 2.64 7.99 10.02
CA TRP A 173 1.22 8.30 10.14
C TRP A 173 1.00 9.70 10.73
N GLN A 174 0.16 10.50 10.07
CA GLN A 174 -0.41 11.74 10.57
C GLN A 174 -1.91 11.78 10.26
N PRO A 175 -2.73 12.42 11.12
CA PRO A 175 -4.16 12.58 10.83
C PRO A 175 -4.39 13.54 9.67
N PHE A 176 -5.53 13.39 9.00
CA PHE A 176 -5.88 14.21 7.86
C PHE A 176 -5.85 15.73 8.18
N ASP A 177 -6.33 16.12 9.35
CA ASP A 177 -6.48 17.52 9.72
C ASP A 177 -5.11 18.24 9.91
N GLU A 178 -4.02 17.49 10.14
CA GLU A 178 -2.64 18.01 10.13
C GLU A 178 -2.05 18.11 8.73
N LEU A 179 -2.50 17.24 7.80
CA LEU A 179 -2.00 17.21 6.42
C LEU A 179 -2.73 18.20 5.51
N ALA A 180 -4.01 18.43 5.74
CA ALA A 180 -4.85 19.25 4.88
C ALA A 180 -4.31 20.68 4.69
N PRO A 181 -3.86 21.41 5.72
CA PRO A 181 -3.28 22.74 5.55
C PRO A 181 -2.02 22.75 4.66
N GLN A 182 -1.19 21.72 4.78
CA GLN A 182 0.04 21.58 3.99
C GLN A 182 -0.28 21.32 2.50
N ILE A 183 -1.32 20.51 2.23
CA ILE A 183 -1.81 20.27 0.87
C ILE A 183 -2.39 21.55 0.28
N ASP A 184 -3.17 22.32 1.05
CA ASP A 184 -3.75 23.59 0.59
C ASP A 184 -2.66 24.62 0.26
N GLU A 185 -1.64 24.76 1.11
CA GLU A 185 -0.48 25.63 0.86
C GLU A 185 0.27 25.21 -0.38
N TRP A 186 0.54 23.91 -0.55
CA TRP A 186 1.18 23.36 -1.75
C TRP A 186 0.40 23.67 -3.02
N LEU A 187 -0.91 23.47 -3.01
CA LEU A 187 -1.78 23.73 -4.16
C LEU A 187 -1.87 25.23 -4.47
N ALA A 188 -1.81 26.10 -3.46
CA ALA A 188 -1.80 27.56 -3.65
C ALA A 188 -0.48 28.07 -4.23
N SER A 189 0.65 27.45 -3.86
CA SER A 189 1.99 27.82 -4.31
C SER A 189 2.39 27.19 -5.65
N SER A 190 1.66 26.16 -6.09
CA SER A 190 1.94 25.47 -7.35
C SER A 190 1.57 26.34 -8.56
N PRO A 191 2.45 26.48 -9.58
CA PRO A 191 2.09 27.17 -10.81
C PRO A 191 0.84 26.54 -11.41
N ARG A 192 -0.22 27.31 -11.60
CA ARG A 192 -1.40 26.84 -12.35
C ARG A 192 -0.91 26.60 -13.78
N TYR A 193 -1.07 25.38 -14.27
CA TYR A 193 -0.94 25.16 -15.70
C TYR A 193 -1.96 26.06 -16.39
N ALA A 194 -1.47 27.03 -17.15
CA ALA A 194 -2.30 27.76 -18.08
C ALA A 194 -2.84 26.73 -19.09
N SER A 195 -4.15 26.55 -19.11
CA SER A 195 -4.92 25.73 -20.04
C SER A 195 -4.72 26.19 -21.47
#